data_e40d72664b2ee791ee095f93efbe167f
#
_entry.id   e40d72664b2ee791ee095f93efbe167f
#
_cell.length_a   1.000
_cell.length_b   1.000
_cell.length_c   1.000
_cell.angle_alpha   90.00
_cell.angle_beta   90.00
_cell.angle_gamma   90.00
#
_symmetry.space_group_name_H-M   'P 1'
#
loop_
_entity.id
_entity.type
_entity.pdbx_description
1 polymer ?
#
loop_
_entity_poly.entity_id
_entity_poly.type
_entity_poly.pdbx_seq_one_letter_code
_entity_poly.pdbx_strand_id
1 'polypeptide(L)'
;MNSEKSVIYIMFICLLAMSCSGSKGNRTILPDGLVLADGDVVFRRGSGLMSHTVVAADGGRYSHVGIVVDSAGVKMIVHAVPDEPDFPGDIDRVKMESPRKFFSTINANVGEVMRHIDKNVASVAAREAMRLYRCGLLFDHDYDDNDSTKLYCSELVERAYLRAGVSLAEKRRHDFAVPGFHFEHVIMPSDIYESSQLKTISRF
;
A
#
# COMPACT_ATOMS: atom_id res chain seq x y z
N MET A 1 -15.12 50.21 -45.79
CA MET A 1 -13.75 49.87 -45.36
C MET A 1 -13.68 50.00 -43.85
N ASN A 2 -14.31 49.07 -43.08
CA ASN A 2 -14.27 49.02 -41.59
C ASN A 2 -14.91 47.75 -41.04
N SER A 3 -14.87 46.62 -41.78
CA SER A 3 -15.48 45.36 -41.32
C SER A 3 -14.46 44.29 -40.93
N GLU A 4 -13.18 44.42 -41.21
CA GLU A 4 -12.22 43.36 -40.97
C GLU A 4 -11.47 43.45 -39.64
N LYS A 5 -11.55 44.57 -38.94
CA LYS A 5 -10.84 44.74 -37.66
C LYS A 5 -11.59 44.22 -36.43
N SER A 6 -12.89 43.98 -36.55
CA SER A 6 -13.71 43.46 -35.41
C SER A 6 -13.64 41.94 -35.24
N VAL A 7 -13.29 41.17 -36.29
CA VAL A 7 -13.24 39.70 -36.23
C VAL A 7 -11.96 39.19 -35.56
N ILE A 8 -10.88 39.96 -35.65
CA ILE A 8 -9.57 39.55 -35.07
C ILE A 8 -9.55 39.72 -33.55
N TYR A 9 -10.32 40.64 -32.98
CA TYR A 9 -10.37 40.87 -31.53
C TYR A 9 -11.19 39.83 -30.77
N ILE A 10 -12.15 39.17 -31.42
CA ILE A 10 -13.01 38.12 -30.80
C ILE A 10 -12.28 36.79 -30.75
N MET A 11 -11.33 36.54 -31.64
CA MET A 11 -10.57 35.28 -31.66
C MET A 11 -9.44 35.21 -30.61
N PHE A 12 -9.05 36.36 -30.00
CA PHE A 12 -7.95 36.39 -29.03
C PHE A 12 -8.40 36.27 -27.56
N ILE A 13 -9.71 36.38 -27.30
CA ILE A 13 -10.25 36.26 -25.92
C ILE A 13 -10.64 34.82 -25.55
N CYS A 14 -10.75 33.90 -26.51
CA CYS A 14 -11.11 32.50 -26.24
C CYS A 14 -9.95 31.57 -25.84
N LEU A 15 -8.73 32.09 -25.72
CA LEU A 15 -7.53 31.24 -25.45
C LEU A 15 -7.03 31.30 -24.00
N LEU A 16 -7.75 31.88 -23.05
CA LEU A 16 -7.33 32.00 -21.65
C LEU A 16 -8.23 31.26 -20.64
N ALA A 17 -9.15 30.41 -21.10
CA ALA A 17 -9.85 29.49 -20.23
C ALA A 17 -9.21 28.10 -20.32
N MET A 18 -7.89 27.98 -20.11
CA MET A 18 -7.30 26.74 -19.66
C MET A 18 -7.72 26.56 -18.21
N SER A 19 -8.93 26.08 -18.04
CA SER A 19 -9.43 25.50 -16.81
C SER A 19 -8.37 24.48 -16.33
N CYS A 20 -7.67 24.80 -15.26
CA CYS A 20 -7.02 23.80 -14.44
C CYS A 20 -8.12 22.87 -13.92
N SER A 21 -8.46 21.89 -14.71
CA SER A 21 -9.17 20.70 -14.27
C SER A 21 -8.24 20.00 -13.29
N GLY A 22 -8.27 20.46 -12.05
CA GLY A 22 -7.57 19.80 -10.95
C GLY A 22 -8.06 18.36 -10.91
N SER A 23 -7.22 17.44 -11.33
CA SER A 23 -7.44 16.02 -11.23
C SER A 23 -7.85 15.68 -9.79
N LYS A 24 -9.12 15.29 -9.58
CA LYS A 24 -9.68 14.88 -8.27
C LYS A 24 -8.98 13.62 -7.70
N GLY A 25 -8.00 13.04 -8.43
CA GLY A 25 -7.44 11.72 -8.17
C GLY A 25 -6.11 11.66 -7.41
N ASN A 26 -5.52 12.77 -6.95
CA ASN A 26 -4.13 12.71 -6.52
C ASN A 26 -3.83 13.34 -5.14
N ARG A 27 -4.84 13.43 -4.26
CA ARG A 27 -4.57 13.82 -2.88
C ARG A 27 -4.03 12.62 -2.12
N THR A 28 -3.02 12.87 -1.28
CA THR A 28 -2.41 11.86 -0.41
C THR A 28 -2.38 12.39 1.02
N ILE A 29 -2.47 11.47 1.98
CA ILE A 29 -2.25 11.77 3.41
C ILE A 29 -0.76 11.69 3.78
N LEU A 30 0.11 11.20 2.85
CA LEU A 30 1.55 11.11 3.11
C LEU A 30 2.13 12.50 3.37
N PRO A 31 2.81 12.72 4.51
CA PRO A 31 3.44 14.00 4.81
C PRO A 31 4.52 14.37 3.78
N ASP A 32 4.55 15.63 3.38
CA ASP A 32 5.62 16.13 2.52
C ASP A 32 6.96 16.07 3.26
N GLY A 33 8.00 15.67 2.53
CA GLY A 33 9.36 15.56 3.09
C GLY A 33 9.63 14.32 3.96
N LEU A 34 8.66 13.40 4.13
CA LEU A 34 8.91 12.15 4.84
C LEU A 34 9.89 11.28 4.05
N VAL A 35 11.03 10.96 4.67
CA VAL A 35 12.08 10.14 4.06
C VAL A 35 11.85 8.67 4.36
N LEU A 36 11.49 7.91 3.34
CA LEU A 36 11.33 6.46 3.38
C LEU A 36 12.67 5.75 3.14
N ALA A 37 12.87 4.62 3.79
CA ALA A 37 14.03 3.75 3.62
C ALA A 37 13.61 2.34 3.19
N ASP A 38 14.55 1.59 2.61
CA ASP A 38 14.31 0.20 2.22
C ASP A 38 13.93 -0.64 3.44
N GLY A 39 12.88 -1.43 3.27
CA GLY A 39 12.33 -2.27 4.32
C GLY A 39 11.46 -1.52 5.32
N ASP A 40 11.21 -0.20 5.20
CA ASP A 40 10.19 0.43 6.04
C ASP A 40 8.85 -0.31 5.84
N VAL A 41 8.20 -0.63 6.95
CA VAL A 41 6.88 -1.23 6.96
C VAL A 41 5.86 -0.09 7.03
N VAL A 42 4.94 -0.08 6.08
CA VAL A 42 3.96 0.99 5.92
C VAL A 42 2.56 0.46 6.15
N PHE A 43 1.82 1.14 7.00
CA PHE A 43 0.45 0.77 7.38
C PHE A 43 -0.53 1.83 6.92
N ARG A 44 -1.71 1.40 6.49
CA ARG A 44 -2.84 2.30 6.21
C ARG A 44 -4.16 1.72 6.69
N ARG A 45 -5.13 2.60 6.90
CA ARG A 45 -6.53 2.26 7.04
C ARG A 45 -7.35 3.14 6.11
N GLY A 46 -8.16 2.50 5.28
CA GLY A 46 -9.13 3.16 4.41
C GLY A 46 -10.50 3.34 5.06
N SER A 47 -11.45 3.86 4.30
CA SER A 47 -12.85 4.03 4.72
C SER A 47 -13.81 3.03 4.06
N GLY A 48 -13.30 2.13 3.20
CA GLY A 48 -14.10 1.11 2.53
C GLY A 48 -14.54 -0.03 3.44
N LEU A 49 -15.55 -0.78 3.01
CA LEU A 49 -16.13 -1.89 3.79
C LEU A 49 -15.09 -2.93 4.19
N MET A 50 -14.21 -3.35 3.27
CA MET A 50 -13.14 -4.31 3.56
C MET A 50 -12.19 -3.79 4.64
N SER A 51 -11.84 -2.51 4.60
CA SER A 51 -10.99 -1.89 5.62
C SER A 51 -11.65 -1.95 7.02
N HIS A 52 -12.94 -1.67 7.09
CA HIS A 52 -13.70 -1.78 8.35
C HIS A 52 -13.80 -3.23 8.84
N THR A 53 -14.01 -4.18 7.93
CA THR A 53 -14.09 -5.62 8.25
C THR A 53 -12.76 -6.11 8.83
N VAL A 54 -11.63 -5.80 8.18
CA VAL A 54 -10.30 -6.19 8.68
C VAL A 54 -10.05 -5.58 10.07
N VAL A 55 -10.29 -4.28 10.26
CA VAL A 55 -10.10 -3.63 11.56
C VAL A 55 -11.00 -4.24 12.64
N ALA A 56 -12.24 -4.61 12.30
CA ALA A 56 -13.16 -5.23 13.27
C ALA A 56 -12.72 -6.65 13.65
N ALA A 57 -12.18 -7.42 12.71
CA ALA A 57 -11.67 -8.78 12.96
C ALA A 57 -10.33 -8.75 13.70
N ASP A 58 -9.44 -7.81 13.33
CA ASP A 58 -8.11 -7.63 13.90
C ASP A 58 -8.14 -6.98 15.29
N GLY A 59 -9.13 -6.12 15.56
CA GLY A 59 -9.12 -5.24 16.72
C GLY A 59 -8.03 -4.16 16.68
N GLY A 60 -7.26 -4.14 15.61
CA GLY A 60 -6.11 -3.27 15.43
C GLY A 60 -6.46 -1.89 14.87
N ARG A 61 -5.41 -1.09 14.61
CA ARG A 61 -5.55 0.28 14.09
C ARG A 61 -5.59 0.34 12.58
N TYR A 62 -4.94 -0.59 11.88
CA TYR A 62 -4.72 -0.58 10.44
C TYR A 62 -5.38 -1.78 9.78
N SER A 63 -5.80 -1.61 8.54
CA SER A 63 -6.43 -2.67 7.75
C SER A 63 -5.50 -3.22 6.67
N HIS A 64 -4.34 -2.60 6.47
CA HIS A 64 -3.46 -2.95 5.36
C HIS A 64 -2.00 -2.58 5.66
N VAL A 65 -1.09 -3.40 5.13
CA VAL A 65 0.34 -3.25 5.32
C VAL A 65 1.08 -3.48 4.00
N GLY A 66 2.21 -2.81 3.84
CA GLY A 66 3.14 -2.99 2.72
C GLY A 66 4.58 -2.74 3.17
N ILE A 67 5.51 -2.89 2.26
CA ILE A 67 6.94 -2.74 2.51
C ILE A 67 7.59 -1.84 1.47
N VAL A 68 8.44 -0.90 1.92
CA VAL A 68 9.15 0.01 1.05
C VAL A 68 10.34 -0.70 0.39
N VAL A 69 10.49 -0.50 -0.91
CA VAL A 69 11.58 -1.03 -1.72
C VAL A 69 12.21 0.06 -2.57
N ASP A 70 13.46 -0.13 -2.98
CA ASP A 70 14.07 0.70 -4.02
C ASP A 70 13.81 0.12 -5.40
N SER A 71 13.29 0.95 -6.31
CA SER A 71 13.13 0.63 -7.72
C SER A 71 13.88 1.66 -8.55
N ALA A 72 15.11 1.35 -8.95
CA ALA A 72 15.98 2.22 -9.72
C ALA A 72 16.18 3.63 -9.10
N GLY A 73 16.43 3.67 -7.80
CA GLY A 73 16.65 4.92 -7.05
C GLY A 73 15.37 5.62 -6.59
N VAL A 74 14.19 5.05 -6.86
CA VAL A 74 12.89 5.58 -6.44
C VAL A 74 12.27 4.67 -5.38
N LYS A 75 11.83 5.25 -4.26
CA LYS A 75 11.12 4.48 -3.23
C LYS A 75 9.71 4.16 -3.68
N MET A 76 9.40 2.88 -3.70
CA MET A 76 8.11 2.31 -4.04
C MET A 76 7.60 1.45 -2.88
N ILE A 77 6.33 1.08 -2.89
CA ILE A 77 5.73 0.18 -1.90
C ILE A 77 5.26 -1.07 -2.62
N VAL A 78 5.72 -2.24 -2.12
CA VAL A 78 5.20 -3.54 -2.52
C VAL A 78 4.17 -3.99 -1.50
N HIS A 79 3.01 -4.40 -1.98
CA HIS A 79 1.92 -4.91 -1.15
C HIS A 79 1.02 -5.87 -1.95
N ALA A 80 0.22 -6.66 -1.25
CA ALA A 80 -0.81 -7.51 -1.85
C ALA A 80 -2.18 -6.97 -1.45
N VAL A 81 -3.04 -6.61 -2.41
CA VAL A 81 -4.32 -5.97 -2.14
C VAL A 81 -5.36 -6.41 -3.15
N PRO A 82 -6.60 -6.75 -2.69
CA PRO A 82 -7.72 -6.98 -3.58
C PRO A 82 -8.44 -5.67 -3.92
N ASP A 83 -9.25 -5.70 -4.99
CA ASP A 83 -10.17 -4.62 -5.37
C ASP A 83 -9.53 -3.23 -5.61
N GLU A 84 -8.23 -3.20 -5.91
CA GLU A 84 -7.51 -1.98 -6.28
C GLU A 84 -6.88 -2.12 -7.69
N PRO A 85 -7.64 -2.22 -8.77
CA PRO A 85 -7.10 -2.44 -10.11
C PRO A 85 -6.29 -1.23 -10.59
N ASP A 86 -5.19 -1.47 -11.30
CA ASP A 86 -4.37 -0.43 -11.96
C ASP A 86 -4.96 -0.04 -13.33
N PHE A 87 -5.73 -0.97 -13.95
CA PHE A 87 -6.39 -0.77 -15.25
C PHE A 87 -7.65 -1.65 -15.35
N PRO A 88 -8.57 -1.38 -16.28
CA PRO A 88 -9.76 -2.22 -16.47
C PRO A 88 -9.39 -3.68 -16.79
N GLY A 89 -9.91 -4.62 -15.99
CA GLY A 89 -9.61 -6.04 -16.11
C GLY A 89 -8.33 -6.51 -15.40
N ASP A 90 -7.70 -5.65 -14.62
CA ASP A 90 -6.58 -6.06 -13.73
C ASP A 90 -7.07 -7.08 -12.70
N ILE A 91 -6.13 -7.94 -12.26
CA ILE A 91 -6.39 -9.01 -11.30
C ILE A 91 -5.78 -8.67 -9.94
N ASP A 92 -6.33 -9.22 -8.89
CA ASP A 92 -5.81 -9.06 -7.53
C ASP A 92 -4.48 -9.80 -7.38
N ARG A 93 -3.44 -9.07 -7.00
CA ARG A 93 -2.07 -9.57 -6.99
C ARG A 93 -1.15 -8.79 -6.06
N VAL A 94 0.05 -9.30 -5.90
CA VAL A 94 1.17 -8.51 -5.38
C VAL A 94 1.52 -7.42 -6.39
N LYS A 95 1.48 -6.18 -5.95
CA LYS A 95 1.72 -5.01 -6.79
C LYS A 95 2.75 -4.07 -6.17
N MET A 96 3.25 -3.15 -7.00
CA MET A 96 4.18 -2.11 -6.59
C MET A 96 3.64 -0.75 -7.03
N GLU A 97 3.55 0.18 -6.10
CA GLU A 97 3.05 1.51 -6.40
C GLU A 97 3.81 2.61 -5.67
N SER A 98 3.63 3.86 -6.10
CA SER A 98 4.28 4.98 -5.43
C SER A 98 3.71 5.20 -4.02
N PRO A 99 4.51 5.73 -3.07
CA PRO A 99 4.02 6.04 -1.72
C PRO A 99 2.82 7.00 -1.74
N ARG A 100 2.79 7.95 -2.67
CA ARG A 100 1.64 8.87 -2.81
C ARG A 100 0.37 8.16 -3.27
N LYS A 101 0.47 7.10 -4.08
CA LYS A 101 -0.68 6.29 -4.51
C LYS A 101 -1.14 5.38 -3.37
N PHE A 102 -0.24 4.68 -2.70
CA PHE A 102 -0.53 3.84 -1.53
C PHE A 102 -1.28 4.62 -0.44
N PHE A 103 -0.82 5.84 -0.13
CA PHE A 103 -1.44 6.73 0.84
C PHE A 103 -2.41 7.75 0.23
N SER A 104 -2.97 7.46 -0.95
CA SER A 104 -3.99 8.35 -1.54
C SER A 104 -5.23 8.43 -0.65
N THR A 105 -5.92 9.57 -0.65
CA THR A 105 -7.15 9.77 0.14
C THR A 105 -8.31 8.88 -0.30
N ILE A 106 -8.18 8.17 -1.42
CA ILE A 106 -9.10 7.13 -1.86
C ILE A 106 -8.89 5.87 -1.02
N ASN A 107 -7.62 5.51 -0.76
CA ASN A 107 -7.22 4.24 -0.16
C ASN A 107 -6.86 4.37 1.32
N ALA A 108 -6.62 5.59 1.81
CA ALA A 108 -6.11 5.82 3.16
C ALA A 108 -6.71 7.08 3.80
N ASN A 109 -7.11 6.97 5.05
CA ASN A 109 -7.48 8.10 5.93
C ASN A 109 -6.60 8.16 7.20
N VAL A 110 -5.83 7.11 7.45
CA VAL A 110 -4.82 7.01 8.51
C VAL A 110 -3.62 6.27 7.93
N GLY A 111 -2.43 6.73 8.26
CA GLY A 111 -1.18 6.12 7.83
C GLY A 111 -0.12 6.09 8.92
N GLU A 112 0.79 5.13 8.81
CA GLU A 112 1.98 5.05 9.66
C GLU A 112 3.14 4.42 8.90
N VAL A 113 4.35 4.88 9.18
CA VAL A 113 5.60 4.31 8.72
C VAL A 113 6.36 3.83 9.94
N MET A 114 6.75 2.57 9.94
CA MET A 114 7.62 1.98 10.95
C MET A 114 8.89 1.44 10.30
N ARG A 115 9.97 1.45 11.05
CA ARG A 115 11.30 1.03 10.59
C ARG A 115 11.87 -0.03 11.51
N HIS A 116 12.42 -1.07 10.90
CA HIS A 116 13.15 -2.10 11.64
C HIS A 116 14.41 -1.53 12.30
N ILE A 117 14.70 -1.99 13.51
CA ILE A 117 15.85 -1.51 14.31
C ILE A 117 17.20 -1.82 13.65
N ASP A 118 17.28 -2.92 12.88
CA ASP A 118 18.47 -3.29 12.09
C ASP A 118 18.22 -3.00 10.59
N LYS A 119 18.98 -2.05 10.05
CA LYS A 119 18.91 -1.66 8.65
C LYS A 119 19.35 -2.75 7.66
N ASN A 120 20.20 -3.71 8.08
CA ASN A 120 20.64 -4.79 7.21
C ASN A 120 19.49 -5.80 7.03
N VAL A 121 18.79 -6.14 8.12
CA VAL A 121 17.56 -6.94 8.07
C VAL A 121 16.53 -6.28 7.17
N ALA A 122 16.25 -4.99 7.37
CA ALA A 122 15.32 -4.22 6.54
C ALA A 122 15.69 -4.26 5.05
N SER A 123 16.97 -4.10 4.73
CA SER A 123 17.46 -4.16 3.34
C SER A 123 17.30 -5.55 2.71
N VAL A 124 17.50 -6.63 3.46
CA VAL A 124 17.25 -8.00 2.98
C VAL A 124 15.77 -8.20 2.71
N ALA A 125 14.91 -7.78 3.64
CA ALA A 125 13.45 -7.86 3.49
C ALA A 125 12.94 -7.08 2.27
N ALA A 126 13.46 -5.87 2.04
CA ALA A 126 13.12 -5.07 0.85
C ALA A 126 13.47 -5.79 -0.46
N ARG A 127 14.66 -6.41 -0.54
CA ARG A 127 15.04 -7.20 -1.72
C ARG A 127 14.14 -8.40 -1.94
N GLU A 128 13.75 -9.08 -0.86
CA GLU A 128 12.83 -10.22 -0.96
C GLU A 128 11.43 -9.77 -1.39
N ALA A 129 10.90 -8.68 -0.86
CA ALA A 129 9.63 -8.11 -1.30
C ALA A 129 9.65 -7.75 -2.80
N MET A 130 10.75 -7.16 -3.29
CA MET A 130 10.93 -6.90 -4.71
C MET A 130 10.97 -8.21 -5.53
N ARG A 131 11.57 -9.28 -5.01
CA ARG A 131 11.56 -10.59 -5.66
C ARG A 131 10.16 -11.18 -5.74
N LEU A 132 9.40 -11.14 -4.64
CA LEU A 132 8.00 -11.61 -4.58
C LEU A 132 7.12 -10.85 -5.59
N TYR A 133 7.26 -9.53 -5.67
CA TYR A 133 6.58 -8.72 -6.70
C TYR A 133 6.93 -9.20 -8.12
N ARG A 134 8.21 -9.43 -8.42
CA ARG A 134 8.65 -9.87 -9.76
C ARG A 134 8.20 -11.28 -10.12
N CYS A 135 7.87 -12.11 -9.13
CA CYS A 135 7.28 -13.42 -9.36
C CYS A 135 5.83 -13.36 -9.87
N GLY A 136 5.17 -12.20 -9.80
CA GLY A 136 3.80 -12.03 -10.28
C GLY A 136 2.78 -12.81 -9.45
N LEU A 137 3.01 -12.96 -8.14
CA LEU A 137 2.14 -13.72 -7.26
C LEU A 137 0.75 -13.06 -7.17
N LEU A 138 -0.29 -13.90 -7.10
CA LEU A 138 -1.67 -13.44 -6.96
C LEU A 138 -1.97 -12.99 -5.51
N PHE A 139 -3.08 -12.28 -5.34
CA PHE A 139 -3.63 -12.05 -4.01
C PHE A 139 -4.26 -13.35 -3.48
N ASP A 140 -4.01 -13.66 -2.22
CA ASP A 140 -4.60 -14.81 -1.57
C ASP A 140 -5.93 -14.45 -0.91
N HIS A 141 -7.03 -14.85 -1.54
CA HIS A 141 -8.39 -14.67 -1.02
C HIS A 141 -8.78 -15.74 0.02
N ASP A 142 -8.03 -16.84 0.09
CA ASP A 142 -8.27 -17.95 1.01
C ASP A 142 -7.53 -17.74 2.34
N TYR A 143 -6.54 -16.84 2.35
CA TYR A 143 -5.65 -16.56 3.50
C TYR A 143 -4.94 -17.82 4.00
N ASP A 144 -4.54 -18.71 3.08
CA ASP A 144 -3.82 -19.96 3.36
C ASP A 144 -2.30 -19.76 3.20
N ASP A 145 -1.59 -19.63 4.30
CA ASP A 145 -0.14 -19.42 4.31
C ASP A 145 0.69 -20.64 3.81
N ASN A 146 0.04 -21.75 3.47
CA ASN A 146 0.66 -22.91 2.81
C ASN A 146 0.71 -22.77 1.27
N ASP A 147 -0.11 -21.90 0.66
CA ASP A 147 -0.06 -21.63 -0.78
C ASP A 147 1.04 -20.63 -1.10
N SER A 148 2.13 -21.11 -1.70
CA SER A 148 3.25 -20.25 -2.08
C SER A 148 3.04 -19.44 -3.36
N THR A 149 1.94 -19.65 -4.08
CA THR A 149 1.62 -18.96 -5.36
C THR A 149 0.79 -17.70 -5.16
N LYS A 150 0.27 -17.49 -3.96
CA LYS A 150 -0.56 -16.35 -3.56
C LYS A 150 -0.02 -15.75 -2.28
N LEU A 151 -0.34 -14.49 -2.02
CA LEU A 151 0.00 -13.78 -0.78
C LEU A 151 -1.08 -12.75 -0.43
N TYR A 152 -1.40 -12.64 0.85
CA TYR A 152 -2.10 -11.46 1.37
C TYR A 152 -1.11 -10.47 2.03
N CYS A 153 -1.58 -9.30 2.44
CA CYS A 153 -0.72 -8.16 2.77
C CYS A 153 0.26 -8.44 3.93
N SER A 154 -0.22 -8.98 5.04
CA SER A 154 0.62 -9.23 6.24
C SER A 154 1.55 -10.40 6.01
N GLU A 155 1.11 -11.43 5.31
CA GLU A 155 1.93 -12.57 4.93
C GLU A 155 3.10 -12.16 4.03
N LEU A 156 2.85 -11.29 3.04
CA LEU A 156 3.90 -10.75 2.17
C LEU A 156 5.02 -10.09 3.00
N VAL A 157 4.64 -9.23 3.94
CA VAL A 157 5.60 -8.53 4.81
C VAL A 157 6.34 -9.52 5.71
N GLU A 158 5.61 -10.45 6.34
CA GLU A 158 6.22 -11.48 7.19
C GLU A 158 7.19 -12.36 6.39
N ARG A 159 6.80 -12.87 5.21
CA ARG A 159 7.69 -13.68 4.35
C ARG A 159 8.94 -12.90 3.93
N ALA A 160 8.81 -11.61 3.64
CA ALA A 160 9.95 -10.77 3.30
C ALA A 160 10.95 -10.68 4.47
N TYR A 161 10.46 -10.50 5.68
CA TYR A 161 11.30 -10.44 6.88
C TYR A 161 11.83 -11.80 7.34
N LEU A 162 11.07 -12.87 7.18
CA LEU A 162 11.53 -14.25 7.43
C LEU A 162 12.73 -14.61 6.56
N ARG A 163 12.81 -14.09 5.32
CA ARG A 163 13.99 -14.24 4.46
C ARG A 163 15.25 -13.60 5.06
N ALA A 164 15.08 -12.57 5.88
CA ALA A 164 16.15 -11.92 6.63
C ALA A 164 16.43 -12.60 7.99
N GLY A 165 15.75 -13.71 8.30
CA GLY A 165 15.89 -14.45 9.56
C GLY A 165 15.09 -13.89 10.72
N VAL A 166 14.12 -12.99 10.45
CA VAL A 166 13.33 -12.29 11.47
C VAL A 166 11.84 -12.52 11.22
N SER A 167 11.08 -12.86 12.26
CA SER A 167 9.62 -12.88 12.25
C SER A 167 9.10 -11.60 12.89
N LEU A 168 8.38 -10.77 12.15
CA LEU A 168 7.72 -9.58 12.71
C LEU A 168 6.45 -9.96 13.46
N ALA A 169 5.70 -10.93 12.96
CA ALA A 169 4.49 -11.44 13.62
C ALA A 169 4.80 -12.27 14.87
N GLU A 170 6.08 -12.59 15.15
CA GLU A 170 6.51 -13.35 16.34
C GLU A 170 5.71 -14.65 16.52
N LYS A 171 5.36 -15.31 15.41
CA LYS A 171 4.54 -16.53 15.33
C LYS A 171 3.08 -16.35 15.75
N ARG A 172 2.61 -15.11 15.90
CA ARG A 172 1.16 -14.86 16.14
C ARG A 172 0.36 -15.30 14.92
N ARG A 173 -0.75 -15.95 15.15
CA ARG A 173 -1.71 -16.43 14.15
C ARG A 173 -3.09 -16.40 14.77
N HIS A 174 -4.09 -16.12 13.95
CA HIS A 174 -5.46 -15.97 14.39
C HIS A 174 -6.40 -16.87 13.59
N ASP A 175 -7.32 -17.50 14.31
CA ASP A 175 -8.44 -18.20 13.71
C ASP A 175 -9.68 -17.34 13.92
N PHE A 176 -10.41 -17.06 12.86
CA PHE A 176 -11.67 -16.32 12.96
C PHE A 176 -12.67 -16.77 11.91
N ALA A 177 -13.94 -16.59 12.23
CA ALA A 177 -15.04 -16.93 11.33
C ALA A 177 -15.91 -15.71 11.07
N VAL A 178 -16.27 -15.52 9.82
CA VAL A 178 -17.32 -14.60 9.38
C VAL A 178 -18.41 -15.42 8.69
N PRO A 179 -19.67 -14.93 8.58
CA PRO A 179 -20.72 -15.68 7.94
C PRO A 179 -20.31 -16.19 6.56
N GLY A 180 -20.21 -17.54 6.39
CA GLY A 180 -19.84 -18.19 5.16
C GLY A 180 -18.33 -18.45 4.95
N PHE A 181 -17.46 -17.99 5.85
CA PHE A 181 -16.00 -18.19 5.75
C PHE A 181 -15.40 -18.51 7.09
N HIS A 182 -14.41 -19.39 7.08
CA HIS A 182 -13.58 -19.73 8.22
C HIS A 182 -12.12 -19.56 7.83
N PHE A 183 -11.36 -18.82 8.62
CA PHE A 183 -9.97 -18.51 8.38
C PHE A 183 -9.13 -19.05 9.52
N GLU A 184 -8.06 -19.75 9.19
CA GLU A 184 -7.16 -20.38 10.16
C GLU A 184 -5.73 -19.86 9.95
N HIS A 185 -5.03 -19.65 11.06
CA HIS A 185 -3.61 -19.29 11.09
C HIS A 185 -3.25 -17.98 10.39
N VAL A 186 -4.19 -17.05 10.28
CA VAL A 186 -3.99 -15.76 9.56
C VAL A 186 -3.08 -14.83 10.38
N ILE A 187 -2.14 -14.19 9.70
CA ILE A 187 -1.37 -13.06 10.23
C ILE A 187 -2.16 -11.79 10.01
N MET A 188 -2.46 -11.08 11.08
CA MET A 188 -3.19 -9.81 11.01
C MET A 188 -2.23 -8.61 10.88
N PRO A 189 -2.68 -7.46 10.38
CA PRO A 189 -1.86 -6.24 10.35
C PRO A 189 -1.36 -5.84 11.74
N SER A 190 -2.14 -6.06 12.81
CA SER A 190 -1.72 -5.79 14.19
C SER A 190 -0.53 -6.64 14.64
N ASP A 191 -0.41 -7.88 14.17
CA ASP A 191 0.72 -8.75 14.51
C ASP A 191 2.05 -8.19 14.04
N ILE A 192 2.04 -7.60 12.84
CA ILE A 192 3.21 -6.91 12.30
C ILE A 192 3.44 -5.58 13.01
N TYR A 193 2.34 -4.83 13.27
CA TYR A 193 2.40 -3.52 13.90
C TYR A 193 2.94 -3.56 15.33
N GLU A 194 2.60 -4.59 16.09
CA GLU A 194 3.00 -4.79 17.49
C GLU A 194 4.39 -5.41 17.64
N SER A 195 5.12 -5.63 16.55
CA SER A 195 6.46 -6.17 16.60
C SER A 195 7.40 -5.28 17.42
N SER A 196 8.07 -5.86 18.39
CA SER A 196 9.08 -5.17 19.21
C SER A 196 10.31 -4.72 18.41
N GLN A 197 10.47 -5.23 17.18
CA GLN A 197 11.58 -4.93 16.28
C GLN A 197 11.35 -3.73 15.38
N LEU A 198 10.14 -3.17 15.40
CA LEU A 198 9.76 -1.98 14.62
C LEU A 198 9.67 -0.75 15.52
N LYS A 199 10.09 0.39 14.98
CA LYS A 199 9.96 1.72 15.61
C LYS A 199 9.15 2.63 14.71
N THR A 200 8.20 3.35 15.26
CA THR A 200 7.46 4.40 14.55
C THR A 200 8.41 5.48 14.04
N ILE A 201 8.32 5.80 12.77
CA ILE A 201 9.00 6.93 12.11
C ILE A 201 8.04 8.11 11.97
N SER A 202 6.82 7.86 11.52
CA SER A 202 5.80 8.89 11.35
C SER A 202 4.41 8.29 11.43
N ARG A 203 3.49 9.02 12.03
CA ARG A 203 2.05 8.68 12.10
C ARG A 203 1.24 9.87 11.61
N PHE A 204 0.27 9.65 10.72
CA PHE A 204 -0.51 10.69 10.07
C PHE A 204 -1.89 10.21 9.63
#